data_2011a1337c86c2ac2d36f04e57c743fd
#
_entry.id   2011a1337c86c2ac2d36f04e57c743fd
#
_cell.length_a   1.000
_cell.length_b   1.000
_cell.length_c   1.000
_cell.angle_alpha   90.00
_cell.angle_beta   90.00
_cell.angle_gamma   90.00
#
_symmetry.space_group_name_H-M   'P 1'
#
loop_
_entity.id
_entity.type
_entity.pdbx_description
1 polymer ?
#
loop_
_entity_poly.entity_id
_entity_poly.type
_entity_poly.pdbx_seq_one_letter_code
_entity_poly.pdbx_strand_id
1 'polypeptide(L)'
;RQRQMCIRDSLRPEAQRTGGDAFYFRIDIPKMLSLMSFRSADAFVPGINDLVYGNEEYGVMPASEKIERGRVAVEELGRYRTAREKGDTAAITEIEAKFDRSTPQGAEFLREHFAYFGYGYLSSPEQIVPDVPLLFYSFRVMVGAGCFFILLLGLVWWLNRRDRLASKRWLLRTAVWSVPLAYLASQAGWVVAEVGRQPWAIQDLMPVGVAASKIPSGSVSVTFFLFLALFTALLAAELSIMFRQIKTGPKDD
;
A
#
# COMPACT_ATOMS: atom_id res chain seq x y z
N ARG A 1 27.36 5.42 4.57
CA ARG A 1 26.56 6.55 5.13
C ARG A 1 25.19 6.69 4.46
N GLN A 2 25.07 6.56 3.12
CA GLN A 2 23.82 6.71 2.37
C GLN A 2 22.76 5.63 2.67
N ARG A 3 23.15 4.41 3.02
CA ARG A 3 22.24 3.27 3.21
C ARG A 3 21.49 3.24 4.55
N GLN A 4 21.93 4.00 5.52
CA GLN A 4 21.19 4.28 6.75
C GLN A 4 20.14 5.40 6.54
N MET A 5 20.28 6.17 5.47
CA MET A 5 19.40 7.29 5.14
C MET A 5 17.98 6.86 4.75
N CYS A 6 17.79 5.76 4.01
CA CYS A 6 16.46 5.38 3.50
C CYS A 6 15.38 5.17 4.59
N ILE A 7 15.77 4.77 5.81
CA ILE A 7 14.84 4.69 6.95
C ILE A 7 14.93 5.96 7.80
N ARG A 8 16.08 6.63 7.83
CA ARG A 8 16.28 7.87 8.56
C ARG A 8 15.56 9.06 7.92
N ASP A 9 15.50 9.10 6.57
CA ASP A 9 14.86 10.16 5.80
C ASP A 9 13.35 10.02 5.71
N SER A 10 12.79 8.86 6.12
CA SER A 10 11.34 8.68 6.22
C SER A 10 10.71 9.39 7.43
N LEU A 11 11.50 10.12 8.21
CA LEU A 11 11.04 10.87 9.35
C LEU A 11 10.88 12.35 8.95
N ARG A 12 9.78 12.97 9.43
CA ARG A 12 9.40 14.36 9.18
C ARG A 12 10.62 15.30 9.12
N PRO A 13 10.62 16.33 8.25
CA PRO A 13 11.69 17.34 8.18
C PRO A 13 12.01 17.98 9.54
N GLU A 14 11.02 18.07 10.44
CA GLU A 14 11.18 18.59 11.80
C GLU A 14 11.93 17.62 12.74
N ALA A 15 11.85 16.31 12.53
CA ALA A 15 12.57 15.34 13.36
C ALA A 15 14.08 15.29 13.03
N GLN A 16 14.49 15.70 11.84
CA GLN A 16 15.90 15.86 11.49
C GLN A 16 16.56 17.02 12.25
N ARG A 17 15.80 18.04 12.62
CA ARG A 17 16.30 19.20 13.39
C ARG A 17 16.54 18.89 14.87
N THR A 18 15.89 17.87 15.42
CA THR A 18 15.92 17.57 16.86
C THR A 18 16.72 16.34 17.26
N GLY A 19 17.32 15.60 16.32
CA GLY A 19 18.27 14.50 16.61
C GLY A 19 17.69 13.32 17.43
N GLY A 20 16.36 13.25 17.61
CA GLY A 20 15.70 12.19 18.36
C GLY A 20 15.26 11.03 17.46
N ASP A 21 15.46 9.80 17.95
CA ASP A 21 14.89 8.61 17.32
C ASP A 21 13.36 8.63 17.47
N ALA A 22 12.64 8.91 16.38
CA ALA A 22 11.19 9.07 16.41
C ALA A 22 10.43 7.74 16.52
N PHE A 23 11.11 6.58 16.47
CA PHE A 23 10.49 5.27 16.56
C PHE A 23 11.18 4.36 17.58
N TYR A 24 10.37 3.69 18.39
CA TYR A 24 10.81 2.63 19.30
C TYR A 24 10.95 1.29 18.52
N PHE A 25 11.84 0.42 19.01
CA PHE A 25 12.09 -0.93 18.42
C PHE A 25 12.56 -0.91 16.96
N ARG A 26 13.47 0.00 16.64
CA ARG A 26 14.10 0.06 15.35
C ARG A 26 15.25 -0.96 15.24
N ILE A 27 15.19 -1.83 14.25
CA ILE A 27 16.26 -2.76 13.88
C ILE A 27 16.68 -2.43 12.45
N ASP A 28 17.91 -1.95 12.29
CA ASP A 28 18.45 -1.62 10.97
C ASP A 28 19.22 -2.82 10.43
N ILE A 29 18.75 -3.38 9.33
CA ILE A 29 19.43 -4.44 8.59
C ILE A 29 20.02 -3.81 7.32
N PRO A 30 21.35 -3.61 7.26
CA PRO A 30 21.97 -2.96 6.10
C PRO A 30 21.74 -3.79 4.82
N LYS A 31 21.54 -3.11 3.69
CA LYS A 31 21.35 -3.69 2.35
C LYS A 31 20.09 -4.54 2.14
N MET A 32 19.31 -4.81 3.18
CA MET A 32 18.14 -5.69 3.08
C MET A 32 17.08 -5.11 2.14
N LEU A 33 16.79 -3.81 2.24
CA LEU A 33 15.81 -3.14 1.39
C LEU A 33 16.21 -3.16 -0.09
N SER A 34 17.47 -2.86 -0.39
CA SER A 34 18.01 -2.92 -1.76
C SER A 34 17.94 -4.33 -2.34
N LEU A 35 18.28 -5.34 -1.53
CA LEU A 35 18.22 -6.76 -1.94
C LEU A 35 16.77 -7.20 -2.22
N MET A 36 15.82 -6.83 -1.36
CA MET A 36 14.40 -7.21 -1.51
C MET A 36 13.74 -6.50 -2.70
N SER A 37 14.05 -5.22 -2.92
CA SER A 37 13.41 -4.42 -3.98
C SER A 37 14.01 -4.68 -5.37
N PHE A 38 15.33 -4.80 -5.46
CA PHE A 38 16.04 -4.84 -6.75
C PHE A 38 16.88 -6.11 -6.96
N ARG A 39 16.87 -7.07 -6.04
CA ARG A 39 17.73 -8.27 -6.06
C ARG A 39 19.23 -7.93 -6.17
N SER A 40 19.61 -6.73 -5.77
CA SER A 40 20.99 -6.21 -5.75
C SER A 40 21.26 -5.56 -4.41
N ALA A 41 22.39 -5.89 -3.79
CA ALA A 41 22.75 -5.34 -2.48
C ALA A 41 23.18 -3.85 -2.55
N ASP A 42 23.52 -3.36 -3.74
CA ASP A 42 24.08 -2.03 -3.96
C ASP A 42 23.16 -1.10 -4.77
N ALA A 43 21.94 -1.55 -5.09
CA ALA A 43 20.95 -0.72 -5.77
C ALA A 43 20.54 0.47 -4.89
N PHE A 44 20.42 1.65 -5.52
CA PHE A 44 19.86 2.82 -4.86
C PHE A 44 18.35 2.66 -4.69
N VAL A 45 17.87 2.90 -3.49
CA VAL A 45 16.44 2.96 -3.16
C VAL A 45 16.13 4.38 -2.74
N PRO A 46 15.32 5.14 -3.50
CA PRO A 46 14.99 6.52 -3.13
C PRO A 46 14.23 6.53 -1.79
N GLY A 47 14.63 7.43 -0.91
CA GLY A 47 13.93 7.71 0.33
C GLY A 47 12.72 8.63 0.11
N ILE A 48 11.90 8.83 1.15
CA ILE A 48 10.76 9.75 1.08
C ILE A 48 11.22 11.18 0.74
N ASN A 49 12.31 11.62 1.34
CA ASN A 49 12.86 12.95 1.05
C ASN A 49 13.33 13.09 -0.42
N ASP A 50 13.96 12.04 -0.96
CA ASP A 50 14.36 12.03 -2.38
C ASP A 50 13.14 12.12 -3.31
N LEU A 51 12.02 11.49 -2.92
CA LEU A 51 10.77 11.53 -3.70
C LEU A 51 10.03 12.87 -3.59
N VAL A 52 10.09 13.52 -2.41
CA VAL A 52 9.41 14.81 -2.16
C VAL A 52 10.22 15.97 -2.71
N TYR A 53 11.51 16.03 -2.36
CA TYR A 53 12.38 17.18 -2.65
C TYR A 53 13.29 16.96 -3.87
N GLY A 54 13.33 15.75 -4.42
CA GLY A 54 14.22 15.37 -5.50
C GLY A 54 15.63 15.00 -5.04
N ASN A 55 16.37 14.36 -5.93
CA ASN A 55 17.78 14.03 -5.73
C ASN A 55 18.52 14.09 -7.08
N GLU A 56 19.27 15.15 -7.29
CA GLU A 56 20.00 15.39 -8.54
C GLU A 56 21.07 14.32 -8.79
N GLU A 57 21.76 13.84 -7.77
CA GLU A 57 22.83 12.83 -7.89
C GLU A 57 22.31 11.52 -8.52
N TYR A 58 21.05 11.16 -8.24
CA TYR A 58 20.42 9.94 -8.74
C TYR A 58 19.32 10.19 -9.77
N GLY A 59 19.17 11.43 -10.22
CA GLY A 59 18.17 11.81 -11.24
C GLY A 59 16.73 11.66 -10.78
N VAL A 60 16.46 11.80 -9.47
CA VAL A 60 15.10 11.74 -8.92
C VAL A 60 14.46 13.12 -8.99
N MET A 61 13.42 13.24 -9.83
CA MET A 61 12.66 14.47 -9.99
C MET A 61 11.82 14.78 -8.73
N PRO A 62 11.82 16.04 -8.23
CA PRO A 62 11.02 16.44 -7.07
C PRO A 62 9.50 16.33 -7.35
N ALA A 63 8.73 16.06 -6.31
CA ALA A 63 7.27 15.94 -6.42
C ALA A 63 6.61 17.25 -6.88
N SER A 64 7.15 18.41 -6.50
CA SER A 64 6.68 19.73 -6.96
C SER A 64 6.68 19.85 -8.48
N GLU A 65 7.78 19.45 -9.12
CA GLU A 65 7.92 19.48 -10.59
C GLU A 65 6.97 18.47 -11.26
N LYS A 66 6.81 17.26 -10.67
CA LYS A 66 5.83 16.29 -11.17
C LYS A 66 4.40 16.82 -11.10
N ILE A 67 4.06 17.58 -10.04
CA ILE A 67 2.76 18.22 -9.87
C ILE A 67 2.54 19.28 -10.96
N GLU A 68 3.52 20.14 -11.21
CA GLU A 68 3.43 21.17 -12.25
C GLU A 68 3.24 20.55 -13.64
N ARG A 69 4.06 19.56 -13.99
CA ARG A 69 3.94 18.85 -15.27
C ARG A 69 2.59 18.13 -15.40
N GLY A 70 2.13 17.50 -14.31
CA GLY A 70 0.83 16.82 -14.28
C GLY A 70 -0.36 17.77 -14.42
N ARG A 71 -0.29 18.99 -13.87
CA ARG A 71 -1.34 20.01 -14.01
C ARG A 71 -1.58 20.37 -15.46
N VAL A 72 -0.54 20.51 -16.26
CA VAL A 72 -0.66 20.77 -17.70
C VAL A 72 -1.48 19.67 -18.38
N ALA A 73 -1.21 18.40 -18.06
CA ALA A 73 -1.96 17.27 -18.63
C ALA A 73 -3.42 17.23 -18.16
N VAL A 74 -3.69 17.58 -16.89
CA VAL A 74 -5.06 17.65 -16.34
C VAL A 74 -5.87 18.79 -16.99
N GLU A 75 -5.23 19.95 -17.21
CA GLU A 75 -5.85 21.08 -17.88
C GLU A 75 -6.21 20.77 -19.34
N GLU A 76 -5.29 20.15 -20.09
CA GLU A 76 -5.55 19.74 -21.49
C GLU A 76 -6.68 18.71 -21.57
N LEU A 77 -6.75 17.76 -20.64
CA LEU A 77 -7.87 16.81 -20.57
C LEU A 77 -9.18 17.52 -20.20
N GLY A 78 -9.13 18.53 -19.34
CA GLY A 78 -10.28 19.39 -19.01
C GLY A 78 -10.80 20.15 -20.23
N ARG A 79 -9.89 20.72 -21.02
CA ARG A 79 -10.20 21.39 -22.31
C ARG A 79 -10.84 20.43 -23.29
N TYR A 80 -10.30 19.22 -23.43
CA TYR A 80 -10.86 18.16 -24.27
C TYR A 80 -12.30 17.82 -23.89
N ARG A 81 -12.57 17.61 -22.60
CA ARG A 81 -13.94 17.33 -22.12
C ARG A 81 -14.90 18.45 -22.43
N THR A 82 -14.48 19.70 -22.20
CA THR A 82 -15.32 20.89 -22.48
C THR A 82 -15.57 21.05 -23.98
N ALA A 83 -14.57 20.85 -24.83
CA ALA A 83 -14.72 20.87 -26.31
C ALA A 83 -15.68 19.78 -26.78
N ARG A 84 -15.60 18.58 -26.21
CA ARG A 84 -16.50 17.47 -26.52
C ARG A 84 -17.95 17.74 -26.12
N GLU A 85 -18.17 18.35 -24.97
CA GLU A 85 -19.50 18.75 -24.49
C GLU A 85 -20.13 19.83 -25.38
N LYS A 86 -19.31 20.74 -25.91
CA LYS A 86 -19.74 21.81 -26.83
C LYS A 86 -19.82 21.39 -28.30
N GLY A 87 -19.32 20.21 -28.65
CA GLY A 87 -19.27 19.72 -30.03
C GLY A 87 -18.24 20.45 -30.92
N ASP A 88 -17.22 21.11 -30.31
CA ASP A 88 -16.16 21.82 -31.02
C ASP A 88 -15.14 20.83 -31.60
N THR A 89 -15.38 20.44 -32.85
CA THR A 89 -14.55 19.46 -33.55
C THR A 89 -13.14 19.98 -33.85
N ALA A 90 -12.97 21.29 -34.03
CA ALA A 90 -11.65 21.88 -34.30
C ALA A 90 -10.75 21.79 -33.04
N ALA A 91 -11.28 22.18 -31.88
CA ALA A 91 -10.56 22.07 -30.63
C ALA A 91 -10.27 20.60 -30.25
N ILE A 92 -11.21 19.68 -30.51
CA ILE A 92 -11.00 18.25 -30.27
C ILE A 92 -9.82 17.74 -31.08
N THR A 93 -9.78 18.01 -32.41
CA THR A 93 -8.70 17.57 -33.28
C THR A 93 -7.35 18.14 -32.89
N GLU A 94 -7.29 19.41 -32.50
CA GLU A 94 -6.07 20.05 -31.99
C GLU A 94 -5.52 19.35 -30.75
N ILE A 95 -6.40 19.02 -29.78
CA ILE A 95 -6.00 18.39 -28.54
C ILE A 95 -5.63 16.92 -28.78
N GLU A 96 -6.36 16.19 -29.62
CA GLU A 96 -6.04 14.81 -29.97
C GLU A 96 -4.67 14.69 -30.62
N ALA A 97 -4.26 15.67 -31.45
CA ALA A 97 -2.93 15.70 -32.02
C ALA A 97 -1.80 15.81 -30.97
N LYS A 98 -2.07 16.47 -29.81
CA LYS A 98 -1.13 16.52 -28.68
C LYS A 98 -1.00 15.18 -27.93
N PHE A 99 -1.99 14.30 -28.04
CA PHE A 99 -1.98 12.96 -27.43
C PHE A 99 -1.59 11.84 -28.42
N ASP A 100 -1.30 12.20 -29.66
CA ASP A 100 -0.94 11.22 -30.67
C ASP A 100 0.52 10.75 -30.53
N ARG A 101 0.70 9.48 -30.13
CA ARG A 101 2.02 8.85 -29.99
C ARG A 101 2.80 8.72 -31.31
N SER A 102 2.13 8.78 -32.44
CA SER A 102 2.77 8.63 -33.74
C SER A 102 3.55 9.89 -34.15
N THR A 103 3.23 11.04 -33.57
CA THR A 103 3.92 12.31 -33.80
C THR A 103 5.04 12.53 -32.78
N PRO A 104 6.19 13.08 -33.17
CA PRO A 104 7.26 13.38 -32.21
C PRO A 104 6.81 14.33 -31.08
N GLN A 105 5.98 15.32 -31.39
CA GLN A 105 5.44 16.29 -30.42
C GLN A 105 4.48 15.64 -29.44
N GLY A 106 3.57 14.78 -29.94
CA GLY A 106 2.65 14.05 -29.06
C GLY A 106 3.36 13.03 -28.16
N ALA A 107 4.36 12.32 -28.68
CA ALA A 107 5.17 11.41 -27.90
C ALA A 107 5.96 12.14 -26.79
N GLU A 108 6.46 13.36 -27.06
CA GLU A 108 7.14 14.20 -26.08
C GLU A 108 6.17 14.70 -25.00
N PHE A 109 5.00 15.22 -25.39
CA PHE A 109 3.95 15.66 -24.46
C PHE A 109 3.52 14.53 -23.51
N LEU A 110 3.30 13.33 -24.05
CA LEU A 110 2.92 12.17 -23.25
C LEU A 110 4.00 11.79 -22.24
N ARG A 111 5.26 11.87 -22.62
CA ARG A 111 6.40 11.55 -21.73
C ARG A 111 6.64 12.63 -20.68
N GLU A 112 6.49 13.91 -21.04
CA GLU A 112 6.85 15.03 -20.16
C GLU A 112 5.72 15.45 -19.22
N HIS A 113 4.47 15.33 -19.66
CA HIS A 113 3.30 15.80 -18.92
C HIS A 113 2.36 14.66 -18.52
N PHE A 114 1.96 13.82 -19.46
CA PHE A 114 0.94 12.78 -19.17
C PHE A 114 1.48 11.66 -18.30
N ALA A 115 2.76 11.38 -18.32
CA ALA A 115 3.40 10.43 -17.39
C ALA A 115 3.22 10.83 -15.93
N TYR A 116 2.99 12.12 -15.65
CA TYR A 116 2.75 12.67 -14.31
C TYR A 116 1.29 13.11 -14.10
N PHE A 117 0.37 12.64 -14.93
CA PHE A 117 -1.04 13.06 -14.92
C PHE A 117 -1.68 12.99 -13.53
N GLY A 118 -1.48 11.89 -12.79
CA GLY A 118 -2.03 11.72 -11.45
C GLY A 118 -1.53 12.75 -10.43
N TYR A 119 -0.28 13.20 -10.57
CA TYR A 119 0.29 14.22 -9.69
C TYR A 119 -0.39 15.59 -9.85
N GLY A 120 -0.96 15.89 -11.03
CA GLY A 120 -1.65 17.14 -11.30
C GLY A 120 -2.88 17.41 -10.42
N TYR A 121 -3.42 16.36 -9.79
CA TYR A 121 -4.52 16.48 -8.84
C TYR A 121 -4.08 16.73 -7.39
N LEU A 122 -2.78 16.66 -7.11
CA LEU A 122 -2.25 16.89 -5.77
C LEU A 122 -2.06 18.40 -5.52
N SER A 123 -2.37 18.82 -4.30
CA SER A 123 -2.24 20.22 -3.90
C SER A 123 -0.84 20.55 -3.38
N SER A 124 -0.17 19.59 -2.75
CA SER A 124 1.18 19.76 -2.19
C SER A 124 2.05 18.50 -2.36
N PRO A 125 3.38 18.65 -2.42
CA PRO A 125 4.32 17.53 -2.52
C PRO A 125 4.23 16.52 -1.38
N GLU A 126 3.87 16.97 -0.18
CA GLU A 126 3.80 16.13 1.02
C GLU A 126 2.65 15.13 0.97
N GLN A 127 1.64 15.37 0.12
CA GLN A 127 0.50 14.46 -0.04
C GLN A 127 0.86 13.08 -0.60
N ILE A 128 2.05 12.95 -1.23
CA ILE A 128 2.53 11.64 -1.69
C ILE A 128 3.01 10.76 -0.55
N VAL A 129 3.18 11.30 0.66
CA VAL A 129 3.70 10.57 1.82
C VAL A 129 2.53 9.98 2.61
N PRO A 130 2.43 8.64 2.70
CA PRO A 130 1.41 8.00 3.53
C PRO A 130 1.69 8.17 5.02
N ASP A 131 0.78 7.69 5.89
CA ASP A 131 0.99 7.69 7.34
C ASP A 131 2.12 6.72 7.74
N VAL A 132 3.34 7.26 7.82
CA VAL A 132 4.56 6.48 8.10
C VAL A 132 4.52 5.79 9.46
N PRO A 133 4.10 6.42 10.60
CA PRO A 133 3.98 5.76 11.88
C PRO A 133 3.06 4.54 11.85
N LEU A 134 1.88 4.67 11.27
CA LEU A 134 0.91 3.58 11.15
C LEU A 134 1.48 2.40 10.37
N LEU A 135 2.13 2.68 9.22
CA LEU A 135 2.78 1.65 8.39
C LEU A 135 3.91 0.95 9.13
N PHE A 136 4.74 1.73 9.83
CA PHE A 136 5.89 1.23 10.56
C PHE A 136 5.50 0.22 11.65
N TYR A 137 4.50 0.53 12.47
CA TYR A 137 4.06 -0.36 13.55
C TYR A 137 3.24 -1.54 13.01
N SER A 138 2.37 -1.34 12.03
CA SER A 138 1.59 -2.41 11.41
C SER A 138 2.50 -3.46 10.76
N PHE A 139 3.54 -3.03 10.04
CA PHE A 139 4.52 -3.93 9.45
C PHE A 139 5.24 -4.77 10.52
N ARG A 140 5.61 -4.18 11.66
CA ARG A 140 6.27 -4.90 12.75
C ARG A 140 5.36 -5.92 13.43
N VAL A 141 4.11 -5.58 13.63
CA VAL A 141 3.11 -6.53 14.16
C VAL A 141 2.98 -7.71 13.22
N MET A 142 2.86 -7.46 11.90
CA MET A 142 2.76 -8.50 10.88
C MET A 142 4.00 -9.41 10.88
N VAL A 143 5.19 -8.83 10.80
CA VAL A 143 6.46 -9.61 10.75
C VAL A 143 6.72 -10.33 12.08
N GLY A 144 6.48 -9.67 13.21
CA GLY A 144 6.65 -10.27 14.54
C GLY A 144 5.73 -11.47 14.75
N ALA A 145 4.46 -11.35 14.35
CA ALA A 145 3.52 -12.46 14.38
C ALA A 145 3.94 -13.59 13.43
N GLY A 146 4.43 -13.26 12.23
CA GLY A 146 4.96 -14.24 11.28
C GLY A 146 6.14 -15.04 11.84
N CYS A 147 7.12 -14.36 12.43
CA CYS A 147 8.24 -15.03 13.12
C CYS A 147 7.78 -15.91 14.28
N PHE A 148 6.83 -15.41 15.07
CA PHE A 148 6.22 -16.20 16.17
C PHE A 148 5.57 -17.47 15.64
N PHE A 149 4.78 -17.41 14.55
CA PHE A 149 4.16 -18.60 13.95
C PHE A 149 5.17 -19.60 13.42
N ILE A 150 6.25 -19.16 12.78
CA ILE A 150 7.31 -20.04 12.31
C ILE A 150 7.94 -20.80 13.48
N LEU A 151 8.24 -20.11 14.57
CA LEU A 151 8.81 -20.72 15.77
C LEU A 151 7.81 -21.67 16.46
N LEU A 152 6.55 -21.27 16.63
CA LEU A 152 5.50 -22.05 17.24
C LEU A 152 5.24 -23.36 16.44
N LEU A 153 5.03 -23.24 15.13
CA LEU A 153 4.75 -24.39 14.27
C LEU A 153 5.99 -25.31 14.13
N GLY A 154 7.18 -24.73 14.06
CA GLY A 154 8.42 -25.49 14.06
C GLY A 154 8.59 -26.31 15.34
N LEU A 155 8.28 -25.72 16.50
CA LEU A 155 8.32 -26.40 17.80
C LEU A 155 7.24 -27.49 17.90
N VAL A 156 6.02 -27.22 17.45
CA VAL A 156 4.93 -28.19 17.39
C VAL A 156 5.33 -29.38 16.51
N TRP A 157 5.85 -29.12 15.31
CA TRP A 157 6.30 -30.16 14.40
C TRP A 157 7.45 -31.01 15.00
N TRP A 158 8.44 -30.39 15.63
CA TRP A 158 9.57 -31.08 16.25
C TRP A 158 9.11 -31.97 17.44
N LEU A 159 8.21 -31.48 18.31
CA LEU A 159 7.69 -32.26 19.43
C LEU A 159 6.75 -33.37 18.98
N ASN A 160 5.98 -33.16 17.92
CA ASN A 160 5.12 -34.20 17.35
C ASN A 160 5.92 -35.36 16.80
N ARG A 161 7.05 -35.09 16.11
CA ARG A 161 7.97 -36.15 15.65
C ARG A 161 8.58 -36.99 16.79
N ARG A 162 8.58 -36.48 18.00
CA ARG A 162 9.09 -37.15 19.20
C ARG A 162 8.00 -37.73 20.08
N ASP A 163 6.74 -37.76 19.64
CA ASP A 163 5.55 -38.19 20.39
C ASP A 163 5.41 -37.52 21.77
N ARG A 164 5.94 -36.30 21.91
CA ARG A 164 5.93 -35.52 23.17
C ARG A 164 4.94 -34.37 23.17
N LEU A 165 4.21 -34.14 22.09
CA LEU A 165 3.31 -32.98 21.94
C LEU A 165 2.18 -32.99 22.96
N ALA A 166 1.53 -34.15 23.18
CA ALA A 166 0.40 -34.31 24.10
C ALA A 166 0.74 -33.98 25.56
N SER A 167 2.02 -34.17 25.96
CA SER A 167 2.49 -33.87 27.31
C SER A 167 2.73 -32.36 27.56
N LYS A 168 2.79 -31.53 26.50
CA LYS A 168 3.12 -30.09 26.58
C LYS A 168 1.86 -29.22 26.48
N ARG A 169 1.01 -29.28 27.49
CA ARG A 169 -0.28 -28.54 27.55
C ARG A 169 -0.13 -27.03 27.35
N TRP A 170 1.00 -26.42 27.79
CA TRP A 170 1.25 -25.00 27.59
C TRP A 170 1.36 -24.64 26.11
N LEU A 171 2.06 -25.47 25.31
CA LEU A 171 2.22 -25.26 23.88
C LEU A 171 0.89 -25.39 23.13
N LEU A 172 0.06 -26.36 23.50
CA LEU A 172 -1.28 -26.50 22.93
C LEU A 172 -2.18 -25.30 23.26
N ARG A 173 -2.11 -24.80 24.50
CA ARG A 173 -2.82 -23.55 24.85
C ARG A 173 -2.31 -22.35 24.06
N THR A 174 -1.00 -22.21 23.90
CA THR A 174 -0.41 -21.14 23.07
C THR A 174 -0.86 -21.25 21.63
N ALA A 175 -0.94 -22.45 21.06
CA ALA A 175 -1.44 -22.68 19.70
C ALA A 175 -2.91 -22.24 19.56
N VAL A 176 -3.76 -22.54 20.53
CA VAL A 176 -5.17 -22.09 20.52
C VAL A 176 -5.25 -20.56 20.61
N TRP A 177 -4.50 -19.95 21.54
CA TRP A 177 -4.49 -18.50 21.70
C TRP A 177 -3.79 -17.74 20.56
N SER A 178 -3.04 -18.44 19.71
CA SER A 178 -2.42 -17.84 18.53
C SER A 178 -3.40 -17.61 17.37
N VAL A 179 -4.57 -18.23 17.38
CA VAL A 179 -5.58 -18.05 16.31
C VAL A 179 -6.00 -16.58 16.13
N PRO A 180 -6.39 -15.82 17.18
CA PRO A 180 -6.68 -14.40 17.05
C PRO A 180 -5.47 -13.58 16.54
N LEU A 181 -4.26 -13.99 16.87
CA LEU A 181 -3.04 -13.32 16.41
C LEU A 181 -2.86 -13.46 14.89
N ALA A 182 -3.32 -14.56 14.28
CA ALA A 182 -3.30 -14.73 12.82
C ALA A 182 -4.20 -13.70 12.13
N TYR A 183 -5.39 -13.44 12.69
CA TYR A 183 -6.27 -12.38 12.21
C TYR A 183 -5.62 -11.00 12.36
N LEU A 184 -5.03 -10.71 13.51
CA LEU A 184 -4.34 -9.45 13.74
C LEU A 184 -3.19 -9.24 12.75
N ALA A 185 -2.39 -10.28 12.49
CA ALA A 185 -1.31 -10.23 11.50
C ALA A 185 -1.84 -9.97 10.08
N SER A 186 -2.94 -10.61 9.70
CA SER A 186 -3.60 -10.39 8.40
C SER A 186 -4.12 -8.97 8.27
N GLN A 187 -4.79 -8.44 9.30
CA GLN A 187 -5.28 -7.05 9.31
C GLN A 187 -4.13 -6.05 9.27
N ALA A 188 -3.05 -6.28 10.01
CA ALA A 188 -1.86 -5.44 9.96
C ALA A 188 -1.22 -5.43 8.56
N GLY A 189 -1.17 -6.59 7.89
CA GLY A 189 -0.72 -6.70 6.50
C GLY A 189 -1.62 -5.94 5.52
N TRP A 190 -2.94 -6.01 5.71
CA TRP A 190 -3.89 -5.24 4.91
C TRP A 190 -3.72 -3.73 5.09
N VAL A 191 -3.56 -3.26 6.34
CA VAL A 191 -3.26 -1.84 6.63
C VAL A 191 -1.98 -1.39 5.92
N VAL A 192 -0.91 -2.20 5.97
CA VAL A 192 0.34 -1.89 5.24
C VAL A 192 0.11 -1.77 3.75
N ALA A 193 -0.68 -2.66 3.16
CA ALA A 193 -0.94 -2.65 1.71
C ALA A 193 -1.79 -1.45 1.28
N GLU A 194 -2.87 -1.14 2.01
CA GLU A 194 -3.82 -0.10 1.60
C GLU A 194 -3.37 1.31 2.00
N VAL A 195 -2.85 1.49 3.21
CA VAL A 195 -2.33 2.79 3.66
C VAL A 195 -1.02 3.12 2.96
N GLY A 196 -0.17 2.11 2.70
CA GLY A 196 1.10 2.29 1.98
C GLY A 196 0.92 2.70 0.52
N ARG A 197 -0.25 2.42 -0.06
CA ARG A 197 -0.59 2.83 -1.43
C ARG A 197 -1.03 4.29 -1.51
N GLN A 198 -1.48 4.89 -0.41
CA GLN A 198 -1.97 6.26 -0.43
C GLN A 198 -0.90 7.26 -0.90
N PRO A 199 -1.28 8.30 -1.69
CA PRO A 199 -2.65 8.72 -2.04
C PRO A 199 -3.23 8.03 -3.29
N TRP A 200 -2.61 6.96 -3.80
CA TRP A 200 -2.93 6.39 -5.09
C TRP A 200 -4.03 5.32 -5.05
N ALA A 201 -5.00 5.43 -5.94
CA ALA A 201 -5.86 4.32 -6.36
C ALA A 201 -5.17 3.50 -7.46
N ILE A 202 -4.55 4.20 -8.43
CA ILE A 202 -3.66 3.64 -9.44
C ILE A 202 -2.37 4.45 -9.38
N GLN A 203 -1.25 3.78 -9.12
CA GLN A 203 0.06 4.41 -8.93
C GLN A 203 0.37 5.41 -10.05
N ASP A 204 0.77 6.63 -9.67
CA ASP A 204 1.16 7.75 -10.51
C ASP A 204 0.09 8.26 -11.50
N LEU A 205 -1.04 7.54 -11.66
CA LEU A 205 -2.07 7.86 -12.63
C LEU A 205 -3.33 8.46 -11.99
N MET A 206 -3.81 7.90 -10.90
CA MET A 206 -5.09 8.30 -10.34
C MET A 206 -5.06 8.30 -8.80
N PRO A 207 -5.08 9.47 -8.17
CA PRO A 207 -5.22 9.54 -6.71
C PRO A 207 -6.65 9.19 -6.27
N VAL A 208 -6.77 8.69 -5.02
CA VAL A 208 -8.04 8.24 -4.43
C VAL A 208 -9.11 9.34 -4.45
N GLY A 209 -8.71 10.60 -4.25
CA GLY A 209 -9.64 11.73 -4.23
C GLY A 209 -10.41 11.96 -5.53
N VAL A 210 -9.86 11.52 -6.69
CA VAL A 210 -10.51 11.63 -8.01
C VAL A 210 -10.98 10.28 -8.55
N ALA A 211 -10.69 9.19 -7.85
CA ALA A 211 -11.12 7.84 -8.22
C ALA A 211 -12.60 7.55 -7.90
N ALA A 212 -13.30 8.50 -7.27
CA ALA A 212 -14.70 8.33 -6.91
C ALA A 212 -15.60 8.33 -8.15
N SER A 213 -16.44 7.29 -8.29
CA SER A 213 -17.44 7.23 -9.34
C SER A 213 -18.64 8.12 -9.00
N LYS A 214 -19.30 8.68 -10.04
CA LYS A 214 -20.52 9.51 -9.89
C LYS A 214 -21.78 8.64 -9.70
N ILE A 215 -21.71 7.64 -8.80
CA ILE A 215 -22.85 6.77 -8.48
C ILE A 215 -23.65 7.41 -7.35
N PRO A 216 -25.02 7.42 -7.43
CA PRO A 216 -25.85 7.93 -6.34
C PRO A 216 -25.62 7.14 -5.06
N SER A 217 -25.52 7.85 -3.93
CA SER A 217 -25.25 7.25 -2.61
C SER A 217 -26.27 6.17 -2.22
N GLY A 218 -27.51 6.29 -2.66
CA GLY A 218 -28.56 5.29 -2.46
C GLY A 218 -28.22 3.92 -3.05
N SER A 219 -27.69 3.88 -4.27
CA SER A 219 -27.27 2.60 -4.90
C SER A 219 -26.13 1.93 -4.14
N VAL A 220 -25.17 2.74 -3.65
CA VAL A 220 -24.06 2.25 -2.84
C VAL A 220 -24.57 1.68 -1.51
N SER A 221 -25.50 2.39 -0.84
CA SER A 221 -26.09 1.94 0.43
C SER A 221 -26.86 0.62 0.27
N VAL A 222 -27.69 0.48 -0.77
CA VAL A 222 -28.41 -0.76 -1.05
C VAL A 222 -27.44 -1.94 -1.23
N THR A 223 -26.42 -1.76 -2.05
CA THR A 223 -25.40 -2.78 -2.31
C THR A 223 -24.66 -3.13 -1.02
N PHE A 224 -24.26 -2.14 -0.24
CA PHE A 224 -23.57 -2.34 1.05
C PHE A 224 -24.41 -3.19 2.03
N PHE A 225 -25.67 -2.83 2.25
CA PHE A 225 -26.52 -3.56 3.18
C PHE A 225 -26.87 -4.97 2.69
N LEU A 226 -27.02 -5.16 1.38
CA LEU A 226 -27.23 -6.48 0.78
C LEU A 226 -26.02 -7.39 1.03
N PHE A 227 -24.81 -6.91 0.77
CA PHE A 227 -23.60 -7.68 1.05
C PHE A 227 -23.38 -7.89 2.55
N LEU A 228 -23.65 -6.89 3.37
CA LEU A 228 -23.57 -7.03 4.83
C LEU A 228 -24.49 -8.16 5.33
N ALA A 229 -25.74 -8.20 4.89
CA ALA A 229 -26.69 -9.26 5.27
C ALA A 229 -26.22 -10.64 4.77
N LEU A 230 -25.78 -10.73 3.51
CA LEU A 230 -25.29 -11.97 2.91
C LEU A 230 -24.06 -12.50 3.67
N PHE A 231 -23.04 -11.67 3.88
CA PHE A 231 -21.83 -12.11 4.57
C PHE A 231 -22.07 -12.41 6.05
N THR A 232 -22.99 -11.70 6.71
CA THR A 232 -23.39 -12.02 8.09
C THR A 232 -24.07 -13.38 8.16
N ALA A 233 -24.97 -13.70 7.23
CA ALA A 233 -25.61 -15.01 7.16
C ALA A 233 -24.60 -16.13 6.90
N LEU A 234 -23.65 -15.93 5.96
CA LEU A 234 -22.58 -16.90 5.68
C LEU A 234 -21.68 -17.10 6.90
N LEU A 235 -21.28 -16.03 7.58
CA LEU A 235 -20.49 -16.11 8.82
C LEU A 235 -21.21 -16.89 9.91
N ALA A 236 -22.51 -16.62 10.12
CA ALA A 236 -23.32 -17.35 11.09
C ALA A 236 -23.40 -18.85 10.76
N ALA A 237 -23.57 -19.20 9.49
CA ALA A 237 -23.56 -20.59 9.03
C ALA A 237 -22.20 -21.26 9.27
N GLU A 238 -21.12 -20.60 8.90
CA GLU A 238 -19.74 -21.09 9.08
C GLU A 238 -19.42 -21.32 10.56
N LEU A 239 -19.72 -20.35 11.44
CA LEU A 239 -19.52 -20.49 12.87
C LEU A 239 -20.36 -21.64 13.45
N SER A 240 -21.60 -21.80 13.01
CA SER A 240 -22.45 -22.92 13.44
C SER A 240 -21.86 -24.28 13.09
N ILE A 241 -21.36 -24.42 11.85
CA ILE A 241 -20.71 -25.66 11.40
C ILE A 241 -19.44 -25.91 12.21
N MET A 242 -18.62 -24.88 12.38
CA MET A 242 -17.35 -24.97 13.11
C MET A 242 -17.60 -25.40 14.58
N PHE A 243 -18.52 -24.75 15.28
CA PHE A 243 -18.85 -25.12 16.68
C PHE A 243 -19.44 -26.53 16.78
N ARG A 244 -20.24 -26.95 15.80
CA ARG A 244 -20.76 -28.30 15.74
C ARG A 244 -19.63 -29.32 15.59
N GLN A 245 -18.68 -29.10 14.71
CA GLN A 245 -17.52 -29.98 14.50
C GLN A 245 -16.61 -30.05 15.74
N ILE A 246 -16.35 -28.91 16.40
CA ILE A 246 -15.56 -28.85 17.62
C ILE A 246 -16.23 -29.68 18.73
N LYS A 247 -17.57 -29.60 18.87
CA LYS A 247 -18.31 -30.39 19.87
C LYS A 247 -18.33 -31.89 19.58
N THR A 248 -18.33 -32.28 18.31
CA THR A 248 -18.32 -33.69 17.90
C THR A 248 -16.95 -34.35 18.18
N GLY A 249 -15.86 -33.55 18.18
CA GLY A 249 -14.51 -34.07 18.39
C GLY A 249 -13.99 -34.94 17.24
N PRO A 250 -12.73 -35.42 17.33
CA PRO A 250 -12.20 -36.38 16.39
C PRO A 250 -12.97 -37.70 16.49
N LYS A 251 -13.27 -38.31 15.35
CA LYS A 251 -13.80 -39.69 15.32
C LYS A 251 -12.65 -40.61 15.68
N ASP A 252 -12.85 -41.45 16.68
CA ASP A 252 -11.95 -42.55 16.96
C ASP A 252 -12.12 -43.58 15.81
N ASP A 253 -11.10 -43.70 14.96
CA ASP A 253 -10.96 -44.75 13.93
C ASP A 253 -10.34 -45.99 14.58
#